data_8a88a30928a36919c590ca375f0a2598
#
_entry.id   8a88a30928a36919c590ca375f0a2598
#
_cell.length_a   1.000
_cell.length_b   1.000
_cell.length_c   1.000
_cell.angle_alpha   90.00
_cell.angle_beta   90.00
_cell.angle_gamma   90.00
#
_symmetry.space_group_name_H-M   'P 1'
#
loop_
_entity.id
_entity.type
_entity.pdbx_description
1 polymer ?
#
loop_
_entity_poly.entity_id
_entity_poly.type
_entity_poly.pdbx_seq_one_letter_code
_entity_poly.pdbx_strand_id
1 'polypeptide(L)'
;SLQSLQSLQSLESLQSLQSLERLESLQSLERLKLSRKDYSDVAIPPGATVYCDPPYANTTGYIDDFDHERFYRWLRSMEFPVFVSEYSMPDDFICFASIDKACTYSSSKTIKRVEKMFVHERWADAVRRPDDNVQGRLF
;
A
#
# COMPACT_ATOMS: atom_id res chain seq x y z
N SER A 1 -43.09 16.95 -20.57
CA SER A 1 -42.81 18.26 -20.02
C SER A 1 -41.30 18.58 -20.10
N LEU A 2 -40.95 19.84 -20.09
CA LEU A 2 -39.56 20.33 -20.10
C LEU A 2 -38.73 19.75 -18.95
N GLN A 3 -39.31 19.56 -17.79
CA GLN A 3 -38.64 18.94 -16.63
C GLN A 3 -38.27 17.46 -16.86
N SER A 4 -39.10 16.71 -17.57
CA SER A 4 -38.83 15.31 -17.91
C SER A 4 -37.66 15.18 -18.89
N LEU A 5 -37.54 16.08 -19.85
CA LEU A 5 -36.45 16.13 -20.83
C LEU A 5 -35.12 16.51 -20.15
N GLN A 6 -35.13 17.47 -19.24
CA GLN A 6 -33.94 17.85 -18.46
C GLN A 6 -33.46 16.71 -17.55
N SER A 7 -34.37 15.98 -16.91
CA SER A 7 -34.04 14.81 -16.10
C SER A 7 -33.41 13.67 -16.93
N LEU A 8 -33.92 13.42 -18.13
CA LEU A 8 -33.35 12.43 -19.06
C LEU A 8 -31.96 12.82 -19.53
N GLN A 9 -31.72 14.08 -19.88
CA GLN A 9 -30.39 14.58 -20.27
C GLN A 9 -29.38 14.47 -19.12
N SER A 10 -29.78 14.75 -17.87
CA SER A 10 -28.92 14.59 -16.69
C SER A 10 -28.55 13.12 -16.45
N LEU A 11 -29.48 12.19 -16.64
CA LEU A 11 -29.22 10.75 -16.52
C LEU A 11 -28.27 10.25 -17.61
N GLU A 12 -28.43 10.68 -18.85
CA GLU A 12 -27.52 10.35 -19.95
C GLU A 12 -26.10 10.89 -19.69
N SER A 13 -25.96 12.09 -19.17
CA SER A 13 -24.67 12.68 -18.80
C SER A 13 -23.99 11.90 -17.68
N LEU A 14 -24.71 11.46 -16.65
CA LEU A 14 -24.20 10.62 -15.58
C LEU A 14 -23.75 9.23 -16.07
N GLN A 15 -24.53 8.61 -16.96
CA GLN A 15 -24.14 7.33 -17.56
C GLN A 15 -22.89 7.45 -18.42
N SER A 16 -22.73 8.55 -19.16
CA SER A 16 -21.54 8.83 -19.97
C SER A 16 -20.31 9.00 -19.10
N LEU A 17 -20.39 9.72 -17.97
CA LEU A 17 -19.31 9.87 -17.00
C LEU A 17 -18.90 8.54 -16.37
N GLN A 18 -19.86 7.73 -15.95
CA GLN A 18 -19.59 6.38 -15.40
C GLN A 18 -18.93 5.47 -16.43
N SER A 19 -19.32 5.55 -17.69
CA SER A 19 -18.69 4.79 -18.78
C SER A 19 -17.24 5.21 -19.02
N LEU A 20 -16.94 6.52 -18.96
CA LEU A 20 -15.58 7.05 -19.06
C LEU A 20 -14.70 6.60 -17.88
N GLU A 21 -15.20 6.65 -16.65
CA GLU A 21 -14.48 6.15 -15.47
C GLU A 21 -14.17 4.65 -15.57
N ARG A 22 -15.11 3.84 -16.09
CA ARG A 22 -14.88 2.41 -16.34
C ARG A 22 -13.82 2.17 -17.40
N LEU A 23 -13.82 2.95 -18.49
CA LEU A 23 -12.80 2.87 -19.54
C LEU A 23 -11.41 3.25 -19.02
N GLU A 24 -11.30 4.30 -18.21
CA GLU A 24 -10.05 4.69 -17.55
C GLU A 24 -9.54 3.61 -16.61
N SER A 25 -10.42 2.98 -15.82
CA SER A 25 -10.08 1.86 -14.94
C SER A 25 -9.61 0.64 -15.73
N LEU A 26 -10.25 0.30 -16.83
CA LEU A 26 -9.84 -0.79 -17.72
C LEU A 26 -8.50 -0.51 -18.40
N GLN A 27 -8.23 0.72 -18.84
CA GLN A 27 -6.94 1.12 -19.42
C GLN A 27 -5.82 1.05 -18.38
N SER A 28 -6.10 1.39 -17.12
CA SER A 28 -5.15 1.23 -16.02
C SER A 28 -4.82 -0.24 -15.77
N LEU A 29 -5.81 -1.14 -15.87
CA LEU A 29 -5.62 -2.59 -15.75
C LEU A 29 -4.81 -3.20 -16.90
N GLU A 30 -4.91 -2.67 -18.12
CA GLU A 30 -4.11 -3.11 -19.26
C GLU A 30 -2.60 -2.88 -19.06
N ARG A 31 -2.22 -1.90 -18.23
CA ARG A 31 -0.82 -1.63 -17.86
C ARG A 31 -0.32 -2.53 -16.74
N LEU A 32 -1.22 -3.25 -16.07
CA LEU A 32 -0.90 -4.15 -14.98
C LEU A 32 -0.30 -5.45 -15.53
N LYS A 33 0.89 -5.77 -15.07
CA LYS A 33 1.55 -7.05 -15.34
C LYS A 33 1.50 -7.91 -14.09
N LEU A 34 0.85 -9.06 -14.17
CA LEU A 34 0.78 -10.02 -13.08
C LEU A 34 1.79 -11.14 -13.31
N SER A 35 2.48 -11.53 -12.25
CA SER A 35 3.38 -12.68 -12.25
C SER A 35 3.27 -13.43 -10.93
N ARG A 36 3.53 -14.73 -10.95
CA ARG A 36 3.64 -15.57 -9.76
C ARG A 36 5.09 -15.99 -9.59
N LYS A 37 5.83 -15.24 -8.81
CA LYS A 37 7.27 -15.47 -8.56
C LYS A 37 7.56 -15.24 -7.08
N ASP A 38 8.65 -15.84 -6.61
CA ASP A 38 9.26 -15.41 -5.36
C ASP A 38 9.70 -13.94 -5.47
N TYR A 39 9.54 -13.16 -4.40
CA TYR A 39 9.89 -11.74 -4.42
C TYR A 39 11.35 -11.48 -4.81
N SER A 40 12.25 -12.39 -4.44
CA SER A 40 13.67 -12.29 -4.76
C SER A 40 13.99 -12.52 -6.24
N ASP A 41 13.07 -13.12 -6.99
CA ASP A 41 13.23 -13.41 -8.44
C ASP A 41 12.56 -12.34 -9.32
N VAL A 42 11.92 -11.35 -8.74
CA VAL A 42 11.26 -10.28 -9.49
C VAL A 42 12.31 -9.29 -9.99
N ALA A 43 12.37 -9.10 -11.32
CA ALA A 43 13.19 -8.06 -11.91
C ALA A 43 12.53 -6.69 -11.66
N ILE A 44 13.21 -5.82 -10.91
CA ILE A 44 12.71 -4.50 -10.54
C ILE A 44 13.36 -3.46 -11.47
N PRO A 45 12.57 -2.74 -12.29
CA PRO A 45 13.11 -1.71 -13.18
C PRO A 45 13.74 -0.55 -12.40
N PRO A 46 14.78 0.12 -12.94
CA PRO A 46 15.33 1.31 -12.34
C PRO A 46 14.25 2.39 -12.14
N GLY A 47 14.23 3.05 -10.98
CA GLY A 47 13.28 4.10 -10.66
C GLY A 47 11.88 3.60 -10.25
N ALA A 48 11.66 2.28 -10.15
CA ALA A 48 10.40 1.74 -9.68
C ALA A 48 10.22 1.98 -8.17
N THR A 49 8.99 2.25 -7.77
CA THR A 49 8.58 2.21 -6.36
C THR A 49 8.17 0.78 -6.01
N VAL A 50 8.78 0.21 -4.99
CA VAL A 50 8.50 -1.16 -4.55
C VAL A 50 7.73 -1.15 -3.24
N TYR A 51 6.60 -1.81 -3.24
CA TYR A 51 5.77 -2.02 -2.07
C TYR A 51 5.58 -3.53 -1.85
N CYS A 52 5.76 -3.97 -0.61
CA CYS A 52 5.58 -5.35 -0.19
C CYS A 52 4.49 -5.45 0.87
N ASP A 53 3.60 -6.40 0.69
CA ASP A 53 2.54 -6.76 1.64
C ASP A 53 2.69 -8.26 1.97
N PRO A 54 3.68 -8.63 2.82
CA PRO A 54 3.91 -10.02 3.18
C PRO A 54 2.83 -10.54 4.12
N PRO A 55 2.70 -11.87 4.29
CA PRO A 55 1.95 -12.43 5.40
C PRO A 55 2.49 -11.87 6.72
N TYR A 56 1.61 -11.33 7.56
CA TYR A 56 2.05 -10.67 8.79
C TYR A 56 2.60 -11.67 9.80
N ALA A 57 3.75 -11.33 10.37
CA ALA A 57 4.37 -12.14 11.41
C ALA A 57 3.45 -12.26 12.63
N ASN A 58 3.45 -13.43 13.27
CA ASN A 58 2.71 -13.72 14.51
C ASN A 58 1.17 -13.63 14.40
N THR A 59 0.60 -13.75 13.19
CA THR A 59 -0.84 -13.89 13.05
C THR A 59 -1.27 -15.34 13.21
N THR A 60 -2.15 -15.60 14.18
CA THR A 60 -2.76 -16.92 14.36
C THR A 60 -3.77 -17.20 13.24
N GLY A 61 -3.62 -18.35 12.55
CA GLY A 61 -4.58 -18.81 11.55
C GLY A 61 -4.02 -19.00 10.13
N TYR A 62 -2.81 -18.59 9.87
CA TYR A 62 -2.06 -18.97 8.67
C TYR A 62 -1.03 -20.03 9.03
N ILE A 63 -1.04 -21.15 8.32
CA ILE A 63 0.13 -22.02 8.25
C ILE A 63 1.14 -21.24 7.42
N ASP A 64 1.93 -20.43 8.10
CA ASP A 64 2.81 -19.49 7.45
C ASP A 64 4.18 -20.11 7.28
N ASP A 65 4.42 -20.63 6.08
CA ASP A 65 5.76 -21.07 5.63
C ASP A 65 6.59 -19.87 5.14
N PHE A 66 6.15 -18.62 5.36
CA PHE A 66 6.87 -17.43 4.93
C PHE A 66 8.08 -17.19 5.83
N ASP A 67 9.26 -17.22 5.24
CA ASP A 67 10.53 -17.00 5.94
C ASP A 67 10.76 -15.47 6.11
N HIS A 68 10.31 -14.93 7.24
CA HIS A 68 10.46 -13.52 7.58
C HIS A 68 11.92 -13.09 7.72
N GLU A 69 12.78 -13.94 8.27
CA GLU A 69 14.22 -13.64 8.41
C GLU A 69 14.92 -13.53 7.06
N ARG A 70 14.60 -14.40 6.13
CA ARG A 70 15.08 -14.30 4.74
C ARG A 70 14.57 -13.03 4.07
N PHE A 71 13.31 -12.67 4.30
CA PHE A 71 12.69 -11.45 3.77
C PHE A 71 13.37 -10.20 4.32
N TYR A 72 13.64 -10.13 5.62
CA TYR A 72 14.35 -9.00 6.23
C TYR A 72 15.77 -8.87 5.69
N ARG A 73 16.49 -9.98 5.52
CA ARG A 73 17.82 -9.96 4.88
C ARG A 73 17.76 -9.42 3.45
N TRP A 74 16.75 -9.84 2.69
CA TRP A 74 16.54 -9.33 1.34
C TRP A 74 16.27 -7.83 1.34
N LEU A 75 15.39 -7.33 2.21
CA LEU A 75 15.11 -5.90 2.36
C LEU A 75 16.38 -5.10 2.69
N ARG A 76 17.24 -5.62 3.58
CA ARG A 76 18.50 -4.98 3.95
C ARG A 76 19.52 -4.95 2.82
N SER A 77 19.43 -5.87 1.88
CA SER A 77 20.33 -5.95 0.72
C SER A 77 19.94 -5.01 -0.43
N MET A 78 18.75 -4.44 -0.40
CA MET A 78 18.23 -3.63 -1.50
C MET A 78 18.95 -2.28 -1.58
N GLU A 79 19.27 -1.86 -2.80
CA GLU A 79 19.96 -0.59 -3.08
C GLU A 79 19.02 0.59 -3.33
N PHE A 80 17.74 0.40 -3.08
CA PHE A 80 16.68 1.40 -3.19
C PHE A 80 15.62 1.16 -2.13
N PRO A 81 14.77 2.18 -1.81
CA PRO A 81 13.73 2.03 -0.81
C PRO A 81 12.71 0.97 -1.19
N VAL A 82 12.40 0.08 -0.26
CA VAL A 82 11.28 -0.86 -0.33
C VAL A 82 10.34 -0.58 0.83
N PHE A 83 9.10 -0.27 0.52
CA PHE A 83 8.07 0.02 1.51
C PHE A 83 7.32 -1.24 1.87
N VAL A 84 7.10 -1.47 3.15
CA VAL A 84 6.51 -2.70 3.67
C VAL A 84 5.34 -2.39 4.59
N SER A 85 4.19 -3.03 4.37
CA SER A 85 3.11 -3.04 5.36
C SER A 85 3.27 -4.24 6.29
N GLU A 86 3.24 -3.99 7.61
CA GLU A 86 3.39 -5.00 8.65
C GLU A 86 2.85 -4.45 9.98
N TYR A 87 2.61 -5.33 10.96
CA TYR A 87 2.28 -4.91 12.33
C TYR A 87 3.53 -4.52 13.12
N SER A 88 4.62 -5.24 12.94
CA SER A 88 5.90 -4.98 13.57
C SER A 88 7.05 -5.45 12.70
N MET A 89 8.18 -4.76 12.79
CA MET A 89 9.41 -5.06 12.06
C MET A 89 10.60 -4.98 13.01
N PRO A 90 11.76 -5.55 12.65
CA PRO A 90 13.01 -5.34 13.40
C PRO A 90 13.35 -3.85 13.57
N ASP A 91 14.15 -3.54 14.59
CA ASP A 91 14.46 -2.16 15.04
C ASP A 91 15.17 -1.31 13.97
N ASP A 92 15.81 -1.92 13.00
CA ASP A 92 16.46 -1.24 11.87
C ASP A 92 15.47 -0.80 10.76
N PHE A 93 14.18 -1.02 10.96
CA PHE A 93 13.12 -0.52 10.09
C PHE A 93 12.32 0.57 10.79
N ILE A 94 12.10 1.68 10.08
CA ILE A 94 11.39 2.85 10.59
C ILE A 94 9.92 2.78 10.22
N CYS A 95 9.04 2.92 11.20
CA CYS A 95 7.61 3.13 10.96
C CYS A 95 7.37 4.61 10.62
N PHE A 96 6.95 4.89 9.40
CA PHE A 96 6.70 6.27 8.94
C PHE A 96 5.22 6.60 8.75
N ALA A 97 4.34 5.61 8.78
CA ALA A 97 2.89 5.79 8.70
C ALA A 97 2.17 4.66 9.43
N SER A 98 0.99 4.96 9.97
CA SER A 98 0.10 3.98 10.58
C SER A 98 -1.35 4.29 10.26
N ILE A 99 -2.15 3.24 10.07
CA ILE A 99 -3.57 3.33 9.77
C ILE A 99 -4.34 2.41 10.73
N ASP A 100 -5.31 2.98 11.42
CA ASP A 100 -6.22 2.21 12.25
C ASP A 100 -7.25 1.52 11.37
N LYS A 101 -7.26 0.20 11.39
CA LYS A 101 -8.29 -0.62 10.73
C LYS A 101 -9.23 -1.21 11.77
N ALA A 102 -10.51 -0.98 11.62
CA ALA A 102 -11.55 -1.70 12.33
C ALA A 102 -11.97 -2.90 11.48
N CYS A 103 -11.65 -4.11 11.95
CA CYS A 103 -12.10 -5.34 11.31
C CYS A 103 -13.25 -5.94 12.11
N THR A 104 -14.43 -6.03 11.53
CA THR A 104 -15.58 -6.68 12.14
C THR A 104 -15.63 -8.14 11.66
N TYR A 105 -15.34 -9.09 12.54
CA TYR A 105 -15.34 -10.53 12.20
C TYR A 105 -16.69 -11.23 12.43
N SER A 106 -17.56 -10.63 13.19
CA SER A 106 -18.95 -11.08 13.38
C SER A 106 -19.73 -9.95 14.03
N SER A 107 -21.04 -10.08 14.11
CA SER A 107 -21.96 -9.06 14.63
C SER A 107 -21.67 -8.55 16.06
N SER A 108 -20.65 -9.06 16.74
CA SER A 108 -20.38 -8.73 18.14
C SER A 108 -18.92 -8.45 18.52
N LYS A 109 -17.95 -8.59 17.61
CA LYS A 109 -16.53 -8.29 17.93
C LYS A 109 -15.87 -7.43 16.84
N THR A 110 -15.62 -6.18 17.18
CA THR A 110 -14.76 -5.30 16.41
C THR A 110 -13.35 -5.35 17.00
N ILE A 111 -12.38 -5.83 16.25
CA ILE A 111 -10.97 -5.81 16.63
C ILE A 111 -10.32 -4.62 15.92
N LYS A 112 -9.77 -3.70 16.70
CA LYS A 112 -8.93 -2.61 16.16
C LYS A 112 -7.54 -3.16 15.90
N ARG A 113 -7.09 -3.07 14.66
CA ARG A 113 -5.71 -3.39 14.26
C ARG A 113 -5.07 -2.14 13.68
N VAL A 114 -3.80 -1.93 14.02
CA VAL A 114 -3.00 -0.83 13.46
C VAL A 114 -2.07 -1.42 12.41
N GLU A 115 -2.33 -1.10 11.16
CA GLU A 115 -1.43 -1.43 10.05
C GLU A 115 -0.39 -0.33 9.92
N LYS A 116 0.86 -0.71 9.85
CA LYS A 116 2.00 0.21 9.82
C LYS A 116 2.77 0.06 8.52
N MET A 117 3.35 1.16 8.08
CA MET A 117 4.24 1.22 6.92
C MET A 117 5.67 1.43 7.39
N PHE A 118 6.56 0.57 6.91
CA PHE A 118 7.97 0.57 7.28
C PHE A 118 8.88 0.76 6.07
N VAL A 119 10.06 1.30 6.34
CA VAL A 119 11.20 1.34 5.42
C VAL A 119 12.47 1.10 6.23
N HIS A 120 13.50 0.51 5.63
CA HIS A 120 14.79 0.36 6.29
C HIS A 120 15.39 1.73 6.64
N GLU A 121 16.00 1.88 7.81
CA GLU A 121 16.56 3.15 8.35
C GLU A 121 17.52 3.83 7.38
N ARG A 122 18.26 3.07 6.57
CA ARG A 122 19.12 3.56 5.50
C ARG A 122 18.40 4.50 4.52
N TRP A 123 17.08 4.31 4.37
CA TRP A 123 16.20 5.06 3.46
C TRP A 123 15.30 6.06 4.18
N ALA A 124 15.67 6.46 5.39
CA ALA A 124 14.90 7.43 6.18
C ALA A 124 14.60 8.72 5.42
N ASP A 125 15.53 9.19 4.60
CA ASP A 125 15.35 10.41 3.82
C ASP A 125 14.25 10.28 2.74
N ALA A 126 13.96 9.08 2.28
CA ALA A 126 12.90 8.85 1.29
C ALA A 126 11.49 9.11 1.84
N VAL A 127 11.31 9.10 3.15
CA VAL A 127 10.01 9.27 3.84
C VAL A 127 9.96 10.51 4.72
N ARG A 128 11.05 11.30 4.74
CA ARG A 128 11.13 12.54 5.51
C ARG A 128 10.19 13.59 4.92
N ARG A 129 9.35 14.18 5.76
CA ARG A 129 8.48 15.28 5.34
C ARG A 129 9.28 16.59 5.26
N PRO A 130 8.93 17.50 4.34
CA PRO A 130 9.58 18.81 4.26
C PRO A 130 9.58 19.59 5.58
N ASP A 131 8.53 19.41 6.38
CA ASP A 131 8.35 20.11 7.66
C ASP A 131 9.27 19.60 8.77
N ASP A 132 9.77 18.36 8.67
CA ASP A 132 10.68 17.77 9.66
C ASP A 132 12.06 18.48 9.69
N ASN A 133 12.41 19.18 8.61
CA ASN A 133 13.64 19.98 8.52
C ASN A 133 13.57 21.34 9.24
N VAL A 134 12.39 21.82 9.58
CA VAL A 134 12.21 23.13 10.22
C VAL A 134 12.50 23.06 11.73
N GLN A 135 12.21 21.93 12.37
CA GLN A 135 12.44 21.75 13.80
C GLN A 135 13.93 21.56 14.17
N GLY A 136 14.75 21.07 13.24
CA GLY A 136 16.21 20.92 13.44
C GLY A 136 17.03 22.21 13.32
N ARG A 137 16.42 23.33 12.91
CA ARG A 137 17.09 24.64 12.73
C ARG A 137 16.87 25.62 13.89
N LEU A 138 16.05 25.28 14.86
CA LEU A 138 15.73 26.16 15.99
C LEU A 138 16.59 25.90 17.25
N PHE A 139 17.51 24.95 17.15
CA PHE A 139 18.44 24.66 18.24
C PHE A 139 19.88 24.55 17.75
#